data_44d80e69a3cc8247b145a9a46157fc24
#
_entry.id   44d80e69a3cc8247b145a9a46157fc24
#
_cell.length_a   1.000
_cell.length_b   1.000
_cell.length_c   1.000
_cell.angle_alpha   90.00
_cell.angle_beta   90.00
_cell.angle_gamma   90.00
#
_symmetry.space_group_name_H-M   'P 1'
#
loop_
_entity.id
_entity.type
_entity.pdbx_description
1 polymer ?
#
loop_
_entity_poly.entity_id
_entity_poly.type
_entity_poly.pdbx_seq_one_letter_code
_entity_poly.pdbx_strand_id
1 'polypeptide(L)'
;MNILIITPACNEEKNLELLIDSMLSQSILPQEWIIVDDGSTDATSNVIQKAAVKYNWIRYLRKEKKGVRGPGKSVVDTFYFGFQNKQSNNYDVFMKLDADLVLPNNYLETIIYNFQNNLKVGVCGGVCSIQVGNQYLIEKETNIEDHIRGAIKAYRRECFEDIDGLVPAMGWDTIDEHNARFKGWLVLVLPELHVLHQRSTHQEYGFIKAAFRNGIMLYTIRMDVVLLLTNCLKKIIKKPYVILSLSMFLGYFVSFFRRERKIVNKDLGRFIRKYRYRKILEKYFYQN
;
A
#
# COMPACT_ATOMS: atom_id res chain seq x y z
N MET A 1 13.07 16.95 -8.20
CA MET A 1 12.12 16.76 -7.08
C MET A 1 12.82 16.00 -5.97
N ASN A 2 12.62 16.44 -4.74
CA ASN A 2 13.21 15.82 -3.54
C ASN A 2 12.28 14.73 -3.02
N ILE A 3 12.81 13.50 -2.89
CA ILE A 3 12.01 12.35 -2.43
C ILE A 3 12.39 12.00 -0.99
N LEU A 4 11.37 11.86 -0.13
CA LEU A 4 11.47 11.19 1.16
C LEU A 4 10.87 9.78 1.02
N ILE A 5 11.66 8.76 1.32
CA ILE A 5 11.19 7.37 1.39
C ILE A 5 11.13 6.93 2.85
N ILE A 6 10.05 6.24 3.21
CA ILE A 6 9.89 5.64 4.53
C ILE A 6 9.57 4.16 4.37
N THR A 7 10.40 3.32 4.98
CA THR A 7 10.27 1.86 4.97
C THR A 7 10.04 1.33 6.38
N PRO A 8 8.81 0.93 6.73
CA PRO A 8 8.56 0.12 7.91
C PRO A 8 9.17 -1.27 7.74
N ALA A 9 9.99 -1.71 8.68
CA ALA A 9 10.64 -3.02 8.66
C ALA A 9 10.43 -3.76 9.99
N CYS A 10 10.22 -5.08 9.93
CA CYS A 10 10.19 -5.92 11.12
C CYS A 10 10.48 -7.38 10.77
N ASN A 11 11.62 -7.88 11.24
CA ASN A 11 12.12 -9.21 10.94
C ASN A 11 12.31 -9.44 9.43
N GLU A 12 13.09 -8.53 8.81
CA GLU A 12 13.34 -8.46 7.37
C GLU A 12 14.82 -8.59 7.01
N GLU A 13 15.64 -9.20 7.88
CA GLU A 13 17.10 -9.26 7.71
C GLU A 13 17.55 -9.69 6.31
N LYS A 14 16.86 -10.70 5.72
CA LYS A 14 17.21 -11.28 4.41
C LYS A 14 16.72 -10.45 3.23
N ASN A 15 15.54 -9.85 3.36
CA ASN A 15 14.91 -9.10 2.28
C ASN A 15 15.47 -7.68 2.18
N LEU A 16 15.80 -7.12 3.33
CA LEU A 16 16.24 -5.72 3.42
C LEU A 16 17.59 -5.48 2.74
N GLU A 17 18.51 -6.45 2.75
CA GLU A 17 19.76 -6.36 2.00
C GLU A 17 19.49 -6.20 0.49
N LEU A 18 18.58 -7.01 -0.07
CA LEU A 18 18.21 -6.93 -1.47
C LEU A 18 17.54 -5.60 -1.82
N LEU A 19 16.70 -5.08 -0.93
CA LEU A 19 16.08 -3.76 -1.11
C LEU A 19 17.14 -2.66 -1.11
N ILE A 20 18.09 -2.69 -0.16
CA ILE A 20 19.18 -1.71 -0.09
C ILE A 20 20.02 -1.74 -1.36
N ASP A 21 20.42 -2.92 -1.83
CA ASP A 21 21.21 -3.07 -3.07
C ASP A 21 20.46 -2.53 -4.27
N SER A 22 19.16 -2.82 -4.40
CA SER A 22 18.33 -2.28 -5.48
C SER A 22 18.13 -0.76 -5.39
N MET A 23 18.11 -0.20 -4.18
CA MET A 23 18.03 1.25 -3.97
C MET A 23 19.36 1.93 -4.32
N LEU A 24 20.48 1.33 -3.99
CA LEU A 24 21.83 1.83 -4.38
C LEU A 24 22.06 1.81 -5.89
N SER A 25 21.35 0.93 -6.59
CA SER A 25 21.41 0.78 -8.06
C SER A 25 20.46 1.73 -8.80
N GLN A 26 19.70 2.56 -8.11
CA GLN A 26 18.79 3.50 -8.75
C GLN A 26 19.56 4.58 -9.56
N SER A 27 19.03 4.94 -10.72
CA SER A 27 19.56 6.06 -11.55
C SER A 27 19.47 7.41 -10.84
N ILE A 28 18.51 7.56 -9.92
CA ILE A 28 18.33 8.74 -9.06
C ILE A 28 18.16 8.25 -7.61
N LEU A 29 18.94 8.82 -6.69
CA LEU A 29 18.81 8.51 -5.27
C LEU A 29 17.80 9.42 -4.57
N PRO A 30 17.10 8.95 -3.52
CA PRO A 30 16.23 9.80 -2.71
C PRO A 30 17.06 10.80 -1.89
N GLN A 31 16.47 11.93 -1.53
CA GLN A 31 17.12 12.88 -0.63
C GLN A 31 17.25 12.32 0.78
N GLU A 32 16.28 11.57 1.24
CA GLU A 32 16.29 10.88 2.53
C GLU A 32 15.51 9.57 2.44
N TRP A 33 16.10 8.52 2.96
CA TRP A 33 15.45 7.22 3.15
C TRP A 33 15.49 6.82 4.62
N ILE A 34 14.34 6.84 5.26
CA ILE A 34 14.17 6.46 6.66
C ILE A 34 13.68 5.01 6.73
N ILE A 35 14.49 4.12 7.27
CA ILE A 35 14.11 2.74 7.55
C ILE A 35 13.79 2.64 9.04
N VAL A 36 12.53 2.31 9.34
CA VAL A 36 12.02 2.23 10.70
C VAL A 36 11.92 0.78 11.14
N ASP A 37 12.79 0.37 12.03
CA ASP A 37 12.72 -0.93 12.69
C ASP A 37 11.59 -0.93 13.74
N ASP A 38 10.48 -1.64 13.45
CA ASP A 38 9.33 -1.76 14.34
C ASP A 38 9.52 -2.93 15.33
N GLY A 39 10.65 -2.92 16.06
CA GLY A 39 10.98 -3.86 17.11
C GLY A 39 11.31 -5.26 16.61
N SER A 40 12.22 -5.38 15.64
CA SER A 40 12.74 -6.66 15.15
C SER A 40 13.50 -7.42 16.23
N THR A 41 13.50 -8.74 16.11
CA THR A 41 14.21 -9.69 16.99
C THR A 41 15.31 -10.46 16.27
N ASP A 42 15.42 -10.28 14.94
CA ASP A 42 16.48 -10.81 14.09
C ASP A 42 17.57 -9.76 13.82
N ALA A 43 18.42 -9.97 12.83
CA ALA A 43 19.49 -9.05 12.48
C ALA A 43 19.06 -7.79 11.68
N THR A 44 17.76 -7.54 11.50
CA THR A 44 17.22 -6.39 10.74
C THR A 44 17.85 -5.05 11.19
N SER A 45 17.89 -4.80 12.51
CA SER A 45 18.49 -3.59 13.06
C SER A 45 19.95 -3.42 12.63
N ASN A 46 20.74 -4.49 12.66
CA ASN A 46 22.16 -4.47 12.29
C ASN A 46 22.35 -4.16 10.80
N VAL A 47 21.51 -4.73 9.95
CA VAL A 47 21.53 -4.46 8.49
C VAL A 47 21.28 -2.98 8.22
N ILE A 48 20.24 -2.39 8.84
CA ILE A 48 19.91 -0.97 8.64
C ILE A 48 21.04 -0.07 9.16
N GLN A 49 21.58 -0.34 10.36
CA GLN A 49 22.65 0.46 10.96
C GLN A 49 23.91 0.48 10.09
N LYS A 50 24.31 -0.68 9.54
CA LYS A 50 25.45 -0.76 8.61
C LYS A 50 25.25 0.13 7.39
N ALA A 51 24.04 0.11 6.81
CA ALA A 51 23.72 0.95 5.65
C ALA A 51 23.73 2.45 6.04
N ALA A 52 23.12 2.81 7.17
CA ALA A 52 23.06 4.20 7.64
C ALA A 52 24.44 4.79 7.97
N VAL A 53 25.39 3.98 8.44
CA VAL A 53 26.79 4.42 8.65
C VAL A 53 27.51 4.68 7.33
N LYS A 54 27.23 3.86 6.31
CA LYS A 54 27.90 3.94 5.02
C LYS A 54 27.33 5.02 4.09
N TYR A 55 26.02 5.31 4.20
CA TYR A 55 25.28 6.21 3.29
C TYR A 55 24.54 7.26 4.10
N ASN A 56 24.93 8.52 4.01
CA ASN A 56 24.41 9.64 4.81
C ASN A 56 22.93 10.00 4.53
N TRP A 57 22.37 9.55 3.41
CA TRP A 57 20.97 9.73 3.06
C TRP A 57 20.08 8.57 3.55
N ILE A 58 20.65 7.50 4.11
CA ILE A 58 19.91 6.41 4.77
C ILE A 58 19.91 6.67 6.27
N ARG A 59 18.75 6.59 6.89
CA ARG A 59 18.58 6.77 8.31
C ARG A 59 17.94 5.57 8.97
N TYR A 60 18.52 5.15 10.08
CA TYR A 60 17.96 4.15 10.96
C TYR A 60 17.14 4.80 12.07
N LEU A 61 15.91 4.35 12.25
CA LEU A 61 15.09 4.66 13.43
C LEU A 61 14.58 3.36 14.04
N ARG A 62 14.60 3.27 15.37
CA ARG A 62 13.99 2.17 16.11
C ARG A 62 12.74 2.65 16.83
N LYS A 63 11.64 1.97 16.58
CA LYS A 63 10.36 2.18 17.24
C LYS A 63 10.14 1.06 18.25
N GLU A 64 9.91 1.39 19.51
CA GLU A 64 9.56 0.40 20.51
C GLU A 64 8.19 -0.20 20.24
N LYS A 65 8.07 -1.51 20.41
CA LYS A 65 6.77 -2.20 20.30
C LYS A 65 5.82 -1.71 21.38
N LYS A 66 4.79 -0.98 20.99
CA LYS A 66 3.68 -0.61 21.86
C LYS A 66 2.38 -1.26 21.37
N GLY A 67 1.84 -2.22 22.15
CA GLY A 67 0.53 -2.82 21.91
C GLY A 67 0.47 -3.93 20.86
N VAL A 68 -0.76 -4.34 20.53
CA VAL A 68 -1.04 -5.45 19.59
C VAL A 68 -1.02 -4.92 18.15
N ARG A 69 -0.28 -5.62 17.28
CA ARG A 69 -0.25 -5.30 15.85
C ARG A 69 -1.62 -5.55 15.20
N GLY A 70 -2.12 -4.53 14.51
CA GLY A 70 -3.31 -4.62 13.68
C GLY A 70 -2.97 -4.48 12.19
N PRO A 71 -3.61 -5.27 11.29
CA PRO A 71 -3.35 -5.16 9.86
C PRO A 71 -3.66 -3.76 9.35
N GLY A 72 -2.75 -3.20 8.56
CA GLY A 72 -2.83 -1.84 8.03
C GLY A 72 -2.47 -0.75 9.05
N LYS A 73 -3.00 -0.83 10.27
CA LYS A 73 -2.72 0.18 11.30
C LYS A 73 -1.24 0.25 11.68
N SER A 74 -0.62 -0.89 12.00
CA SER A 74 0.77 -0.92 12.45
C SER A 74 1.74 -0.37 11.42
N VAL A 75 1.56 -0.70 10.14
CA VAL A 75 2.43 -0.22 9.06
C VAL A 75 2.29 1.30 8.88
N VAL A 76 1.08 1.83 8.99
CA VAL A 76 0.83 3.28 8.88
C VAL A 76 1.37 4.02 10.11
N ASP A 77 1.18 3.48 11.32
CA ASP A 77 1.75 4.06 12.55
C ASP A 77 3.29 4.10 12.49
N THR A 78 3.92 3.07 11.91
CA THR A 78 5.38 3.01 11.74
C THR A 78 5.86 3.95 10.63
N PHE A 79 5.10 4.09 9.55
CA PHE A 79 5.33 5.12 8.53
C PHE A 79 5.31 6.53 9.16
N TYR A 80 4.29 6.86 9.96
CA TYR A 80 4.21 8.16 10.60
C TYR A 80 5.30 8.40 11.64
N PHE A 81 5.77 7.37 12.32
CA PHE A 81 6.93 7.49 13.20
C PHE A 81 8.17 7.96 12.39
N GLY A 82 8.42 7.36 11.21
CA GLY A 82 9.47 7.83 10.31
C GLY A 82 9.19 9.26 9.79
N PHE A 83 7.96 9.53 9.34
CA PHE A 83 7.55 10.81 8.77
C PHE A 83 7.72 11.98 9.74
N GLN A 84 7.42 11.78 11.02
CA GLN A 84 7.59 12.80 12.06
C GLN A 84 9.05 13.09 12.40
N ASN A 85 9.96 12.15 12.11
CA ASN A 85 11.40 12.25 12.36
C ASN A 85 12.22 12.60 11.10
N LYS A 86 11.59 13.06 10.02
CA LYS A 86 12.28 13.52 8.81
C LYS A 86 13.17 14.75 9.10
N GLN A 87 14.31 14.87 8.40
CA GLN A 87 15.28 15.93 8.64
C GLN A 87 14.88 17.28 8.05
N SER A 88 14.05 17.27 7.02
CA SER A 88 13.64 18.50 6.32
C SER A 88 12.12 18.51 6.12
N ASN A 89 11.59 19.68 5.78
CA ASN A 89 10.23 19.82 5.27
C ASN A 89 10.21 20.09 3.76
N ASN A 90 11.36 20.08 3.10
CA ASN A 90 11.50 20.40 1.69
C ASN A 90 11.56 19.14 0.82
N TYR A 91 10.49 18.33 0.87
CA TYR A 91 10.29 17.17 -0.01
C TYR A 91 9.09 17.43 -0.91
N ASP A 92 9.24 17.08 -2.18
CA ASP A 92 8.19 17.19 -3.19
C ASP A 92 7.36 15.91 -3.29
N VAL A 93 7.98 14.78 -2.92
CA VAL A 93 7.39 13.43 -3.02
C VAL A 93 7.61 12.68 -1.73
N PHE A 94 6.55 12.08 -1.20
CA PHE A 94 6.58 11.13 -0.10
C PHE A 94 6.33 9.73 -0.64
N MET A 95 7.17 8.77 -0.25
CA MET A 95 7.01 7.39 -0.68
C MET A 95 6.98 6.44 0.51
N LYS A 96 5.97 5.57 0.54
CA LYS A 96 5.94 4.42 1.42
C LYS A 96 6.43 3.20 0.62
N LEU A 97 7.48 2.55 1.13
CA LEU A 97 8.12 1.40 0.50
C LEU A 97 8.21 0.25 1.52
N ASP A 98 7.79 -0.97 1.15
CA ASP A 98 7.95 -2.15 2.00
C ASP A 98 9.39 -2.67 1.99
N ALA A 99 9.77 -3.44 3.00
CA ALA A 99 11.14 -3.90 3.20
C ALA A 99 11.51 -5.15 2.38
N ASP A 100 10.53 -5.84 1.79
CA ASP A 100 10.68 -7.12 1.08
C ASP A 100 10.55 -6.99 -0.45
N LEU A 101 11.12 -5.90 -0.98
CA LEU A 101 11.02 -5.53 -2.39
C LEU A 101 12.39 -5.48 -3.06
N VAL A 102 12.42 -5.68 -4.39
CA VAL A 102 13.55 -5.34 -5.25
C VAL A 102 13.03 -4.44 -6.37
N LEU A 103 13.59 -3.24 -6.44
CA LEU A 103 13.19 -2.21 -7.40
C LEU A 103 13.97 -2.35 -8.71
N PRO A 104 13.37 -2.09 -9.89
CA PRO A 104 14.13 -1.88 -11.11
C PRO A 104 14.94 -0.58 -11.01
N ASN A 105 16.10 -0.52 -11.68
CA ASN A 105 17.07 0.58 -11.52
C ASN A 105 16.54 1.97 -11.88
N ASN A 106 15.51 2.06 -12.69
CA ASN A 106 14.87 3.32 -13.11
C ASN A 106 13.58 3.66 -12.36
N TYR A 107 13.30 2.98 -11.23
CA TYR A 107 12.01 3.12 -10.52
C TYR A 107 11.77 4.56 -10.08
N LEU A 108 12.69 5.16 -9.33
CA LEU A 108 12.53 6.52 -8.81
C LEU A 108 12.54 7.57 -9.92
N GLU A 109 13.37 7.39 -10.94
CA GLU A 109 13.41 8.29 -12.10
C GLU A 109 12.08 8.30 -12.85
N THR A 110 11.49 7.12 -13.08
CA THR A 110 10.19 7.00 -13.76
C THR A 110 9.06 7.64 -12.94
N ILE A 111 9.07 7.47 -11.62
CA ILE A 111 8.11 8.14 -10.72
C ILE A 111 8.24 9.66 -10.80
N ILE A 112 9.47 10.20 -10.70
CA ILE A 112 9.73 11.64 -10.78
C ILE A 112 9.30 12.19 -12.14
N TYR A 113 9.66 11.50 -13.24
CA TYR A 113 9.29 11.90 -14.59
C TYR A 113 7.78 12.08 -14.73
N ASN A 114 6.99 11.14 -14.23
CA ASN A 114 5.53 11.23 -14.31
C ASN A 114 4.95 12.38 -13.44
N PHE A 115 5.50 12.62 -12.26
CA PHE A 115 5.11 13.78 -11.45
C PHE A 115 5.47 15.11 -12.08
N GLN A 116 6.61 15.21 -12.77
CA GLN A 116 7.02 16.45 -13.45
C GLN A 116 6.18 16.75 -14.69
N ASN A 117 5.86 15.72 -15.49
CA ASN A 117 5.15 15.91 -16.74
C ASN A 117 3.63 16.01 -16.59
N ASN A 118 3.06 15.64 -15.44
CA ASN A 118 1.63 15.76 -15.21
C ASN A 118 1.35 16.20 -13.78
N LEU A 119 1.01 17.49 -13.62
CA LEU A 119 0.72 18.10 -12.33
C LEU A 119 -0.56 17.55 -11.65
N LYS A 120 -1.43 16.86 -12.40
CA LYS A 120 -2.63 16.22 -11.84
C LYS A 120 -2.35 14.87 -11.21
N VAL A 121 -1.20 14.26 -11.48
CA VAL A 121 -0.83 12.99 -10.83
C VAL A 121 -0.52 13.26 -9.37
N GLY A 122 -1.36 12.71 -8.50
CA GLY A 122 -1.22 12.82 -7.05
C GLY A 122 -0.62 11.58 -6.41
N VAL A 123 -0.94 10.39 -6.96
CA VAL A 123 -0.41 9.10 -6.50
C VAL A 123 0.15 8.34 -7.69
N CYS A 124 1.36 7.78 -7.57
CA CYS A 124 2.03 7.06 -8.63
C CYS A 124 2.73 5.81 -8.08
N GLY A 125 2.82 4.76 -8.90
CA GLY A 125 3.56 3.54 -8.56
C GLY A 125 3.50 2.49 -9.65
N GLY A 126 4.42 1.54 -9.58
CA GLY A 126 4.47 0.40 -10.48
C GLY A 126 3.51 -0.74 -10.10
N VAL A 127 3.87 -1.95 -10.50
CA VAL A 127 3.15 -3.19 -10.19
C VAL A 127 4.06 -4.16 -9.44
N CYS A 128 3.51 -4.82 -8.43
CA CYS A 128 4.22 -5.87 -7.72
C CYS A 128 4.16 -7.18 -8.52
N SER A 129 5.31 -7.82 -8.67
CA SER A 129 5.48 -9.10 -9.34
C SER A 129 6.13 -10.11 -8.39
N ILE A 130 5.82 -11.39 -8.55
CA ILE A 130 6.49 -12.50 -7.88
C ILE A 130 7.28 -13.30 -8.91
N GLN A 131 8.41 -13.84 -8.51
CA GLN A 131 9.18 -14.76 -9.35
C GLN A 131 8.61 -16.19 -9.19
N VAL A 132 8.26 -16.80 -10.32
CA VAL A 132 7.82 -18.19 -10.40
C VAL A 132 8.69 -18.90 -11.45
N GLY A 133 9.69 -19.66 -10.99
CA GLY A 133 10.73 -20.22 -11.85
C GLY A 133 11.51 -19.08 -12.53
N ASN A 134 11.59 -19.09 -13.87
CA ASN A 134 12.27 -18.07 -14.65
C ASN A 134 11.36 -16.93 -15.14
N GLN A 135 10.12 -16.88 -14.69
CA GLN A 135 9.15 -15.87 -15.12
C GLN A 135 8.75 -14.94 -13.96
N TYR A 136 8.52 -13.65 -14.28
CA TYR A 136 7.92 -12.70 -13.38
C TYR A 136 6.41 -12.64 -13.66
N LEU A 137 5.62 -13.01 -12.66
CA LEU A 137 4.17 -12.95 -12.75
C LEU A 137 3.67 -11.79 -11.87
N ILE A 138 2.83 -10.95 -12.46
CA ILE A 138 2.15 -9.91 -11.68
C ILE A 138 1.26 -10.58 -10.64
N GLU A 139 1.33 -10.09 -9.41
CA GLU A 139 0.47 -10.60 -8.33
C GLU A 139 -1.01 -10.46 -8.70
N LYS A 140 -1.71 -11.60 -8.83
CA LYS A 140 -3.09 -11.71 -9.35
C LYS A 140 -4.14 -10.87 -8.62
N GLU A 141 -3.83 -10.33 -7.46
CA GLU A 141 -4.77 -9.51 -6.68
C GLU A 141 -4.65 -8.02 -6.97
N THR A 142 -3.69 -7.64 -7.80
CA THR A 142 -3.49 -6.26 -8.22
C THR A 142 -4.44 -5.98 -9.38
N ASN A 143 -5.37 -5.05 -9.21
CA ASN A 143 -6.05 -4.47 -10.35
C ASN A 143 -5.08 -3.49 -11.03
N ILE A 144 -4.32 -3.99 -12.00
CA ILE A 144 -3.22 -3.28 -12.68
C ILE A 144 -3.66 -1.92 -13.25
N GLU A 145 -4.93 -1.80 -13.55
CA GLU A 145 -5.48 -0.60 -14.21
C GLU A 145 -5.82 0.53 -13.23
N ASP A 146 -6.00 0.24 -11.94
CA ASP A 146 -6.73 1.14 -11.06
C ASP A 146 -6.25 1.19 -9.60
N HIS A 147 -5.27 0.36 -9.22
CA HIS A 147 -4.81 0.25 -7.84
C HIS A 147 -3.31 0.01 -7.74
N ILE A 148 -2.63 0.86 -6.99
CA ILE A 148 -1.22 0.71 -6.63
C ILE A 148 -1.16 0.03 -5.26
N ARG A 149 -0.36 -1.03 -5.15
CA ARG A 149 -0.17 -1.70 -3.87
C ARG A 149 0.44 -0.75 -2.84
N GLY A 150 -0.04 -0.86 -1.60
CA GLY A 150 0.50 -0.08 -0.49
C GLY A 150 2.00 -0.29 -0.23
N ALA A 151 2.58 -1.34 -0.83
CA ALA A 151 4.00 -1.64 -0.75
C ALA A 151 4.90 -0.63 -1.49
N ILE A 152 4.39 0.05 -2.53
CA ILE A 152 5.18 0.78 -3.54
C ILE A 152 4.59 2.14 -3.92
N LYS A 153 3.91 2.82 -3.00
CA LYS A 153 3.19 4.08 -3.29
C LYS A 153 4.04 5.31 -3.12
N ALA A 154 4.06 6.14 -4.15
CA ALA A 154 4.58 7.48 -4.12
C ALA A 154 3.45 8.51 -4.21
N TYR A 155 3.53 9.56 -3.43
CA TYR A 155 2.55 10.64 -3.33
C TYR A 155 3.22 11.97 -3.65
N ARG A 156 2.62 12.76 -4.52
CA ARG A 156 2.93 14.17 -4.63
C ARG A 156 2.60 14.84 -3.29
N ARG A 157 3.44 15.76 -2.82
CA ARG A 157 3.27 16.43 -1.53
C ARG A 157 1.89 17.05 -1.38
N GLU A 158 1.45 17.83 -2.37
CA GLU A 158 0.17 18.53 -2.33
C GLU A 158 -1.00 17.54 -2.26
N CYS A 159 -0.91 16.42 -2.97
CA CYS A 159 -1.92 15.36 -2.88
C CYS A 159 -1.93 14.72 -1.49
N PHE A 160 -0.75 14.43 -0.92
CA PHE A 160 -0.64 13.83 0.40
C PHE A 160 -1.22 14.73 1.50
N GLU A 161 -0.99 16.03 1.39
CA GLU A 161 -1.57 17.06 2.27
C GLU A 161 -3.09 17.17 2.09
N ASP A 162 -3.60 17.22 0.84
CA ASP A 162 -5.04 17.30 0.53
C ASP A 162 -5.85 16.11 1.03
N ILE A 163 -5.26 14.93 1.06
CA ILE A 163 -5.92 13.71 1.55
C ILE A 163 -5.77 13.50 3.07
N ASP A 164 -5.12 14.42 3.77
CA ASP A 164 -4.76 14.30 5.19
C ASP A 164 -3.87 13.08 5.48
N GLY A 165 -3.04 12.67 4.49
CA GLY A 165 -2.12 11.54 4.58
C GLY A 165 -2.79 10.18 4.62
N LEU A 166 -2.14 9.20 5.28
CA LEU A 166 -2.56 7.80 5.34
C LEU A 166 -3.44 7.55 6.57
N VAL A 167 -4.55 6.86 6.39
CA VAL A 167 -5.44 6.48 7.50
C VAL A 167 -4.93 5.19 8.16
N PRO A 168 -4.66 5.16 9.49
CA PRO A 168 -4.13 3.98 10.18
C PRO A 168 -5.21 2.89 10.36
N ALA A 169 -5.60 2.26 9.27
CA ALA A 169 -6.66 1.26 9.22
C ALA A 169 -6.38 0.21 8.14
N MET A 170 -7.06 -0.91 8.22
CA MET A 170 -7.05 -1.91 7.14
C MET A 170 -7.65 -1.31 5.87
N GLY A 171 -6.99 -1.54 4.73
CA GLY A 171 -7.38 -0.99 3.43
C GLY A 171 -7.00 0.48 3.25
N TRP A 172 -6.08 1.00 4.06
CA TRP A 172 -5.55 2.36 3.95
C TRP A 172 -5.11 2.70 2.53
N ASP A 173 -4.48 1.73 1.86
CA ASP A 173 -3.97 1.82 0.48
C ASP A 173 -5.05 1.89 -0.61
N THR A 174 -6.28 1.57 -0.26
CA THR A 174 -7.46 1.78 -1.10
C THR A 174 -8.18 3.09 -0.73
N ILE A 175 -8.19 3.42 0.56
CA ILE A 175 -8.83 4.64 1.08
C ILE A 175 -8.12 5.88 0.55
N ASP A 176 -6.78 5.91 0.61
CA ASP A 176 -5.95 7.02 0.13
C ASP A 176 -6.19 7.32 -1.34
N GLU A 177 -6.22 6.29 -2.20
CA GLU A 177 -6.51 6.46 -3.63
C GLU A 177 -7.91 6.98 -3.91
N HIS A 178 -8.90 6.46 -3.20
CA HIS A 178 -10.25 6.97 -3.33
C HIS A 178 -10.37 8.42 -2.85
N ASN A 179 -9.63 8.77 -1.78
CA ASN A 179 -9.59 10.15 -1.29
C ASN A 179 -8.88 11.07 -2.28
N ALA A 180 -7.75 10.63 -2.85
CA ALA A 180 -7.05 11.36 -3.91
C ALA A 180 -7.97 11.63 -5.12
N ARG A 181 -8.65 10.59 -5.63
CA ARG A 181 -9.63 10.75 -6.72
C ARG A 181 -10.81 11.63 -6.36
N PHE A 182 -11.28 11.56 -5.12
CA PHE A 182 -12.36 12.43 -4.62
C PHE A 182 -11.96 13.91 -4.59
N LYS A 183 -10.68 14.17 -4.30
CA LYS A 183 -10.07 15.51 -4.34
C LYS A 183 -9.68 15.98 -5.76
N GLY A 184 -9.86 15.13 -6.78
CA GLY A 184 -9.58 15.47 -8.18
C GLY A 184 -8.17 15.06 -8.67
N TRP A 185 -7.37 14.40 -7.84
CA TRP A 185 -6.07 13.89 -8.22
C TRP A 185 -6.16 12.63 -9.08
N LEU A 186 -5.18 12.45 -9.97
CA LEU A 186 -5.00 11.21 -10.71
C LEU A 186 -4.18 10.20 -9.89
N VAL A 187 -4.60 8.95 -9.92
CA VAL A 187 -3.84 7.80 -9.44
C VAL A 187 -3.31 7.08 -10.67
N LEU A 188 -2.00 7.09 -10.85
CA LEU A 188 -1.32 6.58 -12.05
C LEU A 188 -0.59 5.29 -11.72
N VAL A 189 -1.07 4.18 -12.27
CA VAL A 189 -0.37 2.89 -12.25
C VAL A 189 0.55 2.83 -13.47
N LEU A 190 1.78 2.40 -13.27
CA LEU A 190 2.79 2.20 -14.32
C LEU A 190 2.98 0.69 -14.52
N PRO A 191 2.22 0.06 -15.43
CA PRO A 191 2.22 -1.39 -15.56
C PRO A 191 3.55 -1.97 -16.08
N GLU A 192 4.37 -1.15 -16.76
CA GLU A 192 5.70 -1.49 -17.22
C GLU A 192 6.76 -1.49 -16.11
N LEU A 193 6.45 -0.89 -14.97
CA LEU A 193 7.40 -0.71 -13.86
C LEU A 193 7.21 -1.83 -12.83
N HIS A 194 7.86 -2.97 -13.09
CA HIS A 194 7.77 -4.17 -12.27
C HIS A 194 8.67 -4.11 -11.04
N VAL A 195 8.08 -4.25 -9.86
CA VAL A 195 8.79 -4.38 -8.57
C VAL A 195 8.68 -5.82 -8.10
N LEU A 196 9.81 -6.48 -7.85
CA LEU A 196 9.81 -7.85 -7.36
C LEU A 196 9.49 -7.88 -5.87
N HIS A 197 8.45 -8.62 -5.50
CA HIS A 197 8.04 -8.87 -4.12
C HIS A 197 8.61 -10.22 -3.67
N GLN A 198 9.45 -10.21 -2.63
CA GLN A 198 10.16 -11.41 -2.16
C GLN A 198 9.24 -12.43 -1.47
N ARG A 199 8.11 -11.96 -0.95
CA ARG A 199 7.10 -12.82 -0.30
C ARG A 199 5.71 -12.55 -0.86
N SER A 200 4.93 -13.61 -1.08
CA SER A 200 3.52 -13.41 -1.40
C SER A 200 2.76 -12.98 -0.13
N THR A 201 1.96 -11.94 -0.22
CA THR A 201 1.22 -11.31 0.88
C THR A 201 0.25 -12.24 1.64
N HIS A 202 -0.01 -13.46 1.13
CA HIS A 202 -1.05 -14.36 1.65
C HIS A 202 -0.58 -15.42 2.63
N GLN A 203 0.72 -15.55 2.88
CA GLN A 203 1.22 -16.61 3.78
C GLN A 203 1.05 -16.31 5.28
N GLU A 204 0.97 -15.03 5.67
CA GLU A 204 0.94 -14.64 7.09
C GLU A 204 -0.45 -14.74 7.76
N TYR A 205 -1.53 -14.63 7.00
CA TYR A 205 -2.89 -14.61 7.56
C TYR A 205 -3.75 -15.69 6.92
N GLY A 206 -4.29 -16.60 7.71
CA GLY A 206 -5.22 -17.61 7.18
C GLY A 206 -6.32 -16.96 6.33
N PHE A 207 -6.56 -17.49 5.14
CA PHE A 207 -7.48 -16.94 4.12
C PHE A 207 -8.87 -16.58 4.68
N ILE A 208 -9.39 -17.38 5.62
CA ILE A 208 -10.70 -17.16 6.26
C ILE A 208 -10.69 -15.89 7.11
N LYS A 209 -9.64 -15.69 7.93
CA LYS A 209 -9.49 -14.47 8.75
C LYS A 209 -9.32 -13.22 7.87
N ALA A 210 -8.57 -13.33 6.78
CA ALA A 210 -8.41 -12.24 5.82
C ALA A 210 -9.74 -11.88 5.16
N ALA A 211 -10.55 -12.87 4.76
CA ALA A 211 -11.88 -12.65 4.20
C ALA A 211 -12.84 -11.97 5.21
N PHE A 212 -12.83 -12.41 6.46
CA PHE A 212 -13.61 -11.79 7.54
C PHE A 212 -13.24 -10.31 7.74
N ARG A 213 -11.93 -10.03 7.82
CA ARG A 213 -11.42 -8.65 7.95
C ARG A 213 -11.76 -7.79 6.73
N ASN A 214 -11.77 -8.36 5.52
CA ASN A 214 -12.22 -7.66 4.32
C ASN A 214 -13.70 -7.26 4.43
N GLY A 215 -14.56 -8.11 5.02
CA GLY A 215 -15.94 -7.76 5.32
C GLY A 215 -16.06 -6.56 6.28
N ILE A 216 -15.28 -6.55 7.35
CA ILE A 216 -15.18 -5.40 8.28
C ILE A 216 -14.75 -4.14 7.53
N MET A 217 -13.70 -4.23 6.70
CA MET A 217 -13.21 -3.10 5.90
C MET A 217 -14.31 -2.55 4.99
N LEU A 218 -15.01 -3.41 4.24
CA LEU A 218 -16.11 -2.97 3.36
C LEU A 218 -17.19 -2.19 4.13
N TYR A 219 -17.55 -2.65 5.34
CA TYR A 219 -18.47 -1.92 6.18
C TYR A 219 -17.89 -0.57 6.61
N THR A 220 -16.65 -0.53 7.09
CA THR A 220 -16.04 0.68 7.66
C THR A 220 -15.79 1.78 6.62
N ILE A 221 -15.57 1.41 5.35
CA ILE A 221 -15.47 2.35 4.21
C ILE A 221 -16.82 2.66 3.54
N ARG A 222 -17.94 2.32 4.20
CA ARG A 222 -19.30 2.64 3.76
C ARG A 222 -19.74 1.99 2.44
N MET A 223 -19.22 0.80 2.11
CA MET A 223 -19.79 0.00 1.03
C MET A 223 -21.22 -0.45 1.40
N ASP A 224 -22.10 -0.48 0.42
CA ASP A 224 -23.46 -1.01 0.61
C ASP A 224 -23.51 -2.54 0.42
N VAL A 225 -24.69 -3.11 0.70
CA VAL A 225 -24.90 -4.56 0.63
C VAL A 225 -24.76 -5.09 -0.81
N VAL A 226 -25.12 -4.31 -1.82
CA VAL A 226 -25.00 -4.73 -3.22
C VAL A 226 -23.53 -4.92 -3.60
N LEU A 227 -22.67 -3.95 -3.24
CA LEU A 227 -21.22 -4.07 -3.44
C LEU A 227 -20.60 -5.17 -2.58
N LEU A 228 -21.11 -5.43 -1.36
CA LEU A 228 -20.72 -6.60 -0.59
C LEU A 228 -21.03 -7.89 -1.35
N LEU A 229 -22.25 -8.05 -1.85
CA LEU A 229 -22.67 -9.25 -2.59
C LEU A 229 -21.83 -9.46 -3.84
N THR A 230 -21.52 -8.39 -4.62
CA THR A 230 -20.63 -8.51 -5.79
C THR A 230 -19.22 -8.98 -5.41
N ASN A 231 -18.68 -8.54 -4.26
CA ASN A 231 -17.41 -9.04 -3.76
C ASN A 231 -17.48 -10.49 -3.26
N CYS A 232 -18.59 -10.88 -2.63
CA CYS A 232 -18.85 -12.26 -2.24
C CYS A 232 -18.90 -13.19 -3.45
N LEU A 233 -19.63 -12.82 -4.51
CA LEU A 233 -19.73 -13.59 -5.75
C LEU A 233 -18.36 -13.83 -6.40
N LYS A 234 -17.48 -12.80 -6.45
CA LYS A 234 -16.10 -12.95 -6.94
C LYS A 234 -15.26 -13.93 -6.13
N LYS A 235 -15.57 -14.13 -4.85
CA LYS A 235 -14.83 -15.04 -3.98
C LYS A 235 -15.37 -16.48 -3.97
N ILE A 236 -16.61 -16.71 -4.42
CA ILE A 236 -17.21 -18.06 -4.49
C ILE A 236 -16.38 -19.01 -5.37
N ILE A 237 -15.76 -18.48 -6.45
CA ILE A 237 -14.93 -19.25 -7.38
C ILE A 237 -13.48 -19.48 -6.90
N LYS A 238 -13.07 -18.88 -5.77
CA LYS A 238 -11.72 -19.03 -5.20
C LYS A 238 -11.75 -20.04 -4.04
N LYS A 239 -10.84 -21.03 -4.05
CA LYS A 239 -10.70 -21.98 -2.92
C LYS A 239 -10.35 -21.26 -1.61
N PRO A 240 -10.94 -21.63 -0.47
CA PRO A 240 -11.95 -22.67 -0.24
C PRO A 240 -13.41 -22.23 -0.54
N TYR A 241 -13.65 -21.71 -1.75
CA TYR A 241 -14.97 -21.41 -2.34
C TYR A 241 -15.90 -20.58 -1.43
N VAL A 242 -17.13 -21.09 -1.17
CA VAL A 242 -18.21 -20.44 -0.40
C VAL A 242 -17.75 -19.96 0.98
N ILE A 243 -16.79 -20.63 1.63
CA ILE A 243 -16.32 -20.30 2.99
C ILE A 243 -15.73 -18.88 3.05
N LEU A 244 -14.97 -18.46 2.02
CA LEU A 244 -14.40 -17.12 1.98
C LEU A 244 -15.49 -16.05 1.84
N SER A 245 -16.50 -16.33 1.01
CA SER A 245 -17.62 -15.42 0.80
C SER A 245 -18.47 -15.28 2.05
N LEU A 246 -18.77 -16.41 2.71
CA LEU A 246 -19.52 -16.42 3.97
C LEU A 246 -18.75 -15.70 5.08
N SER A 247 -17.44 -15.92 5.19
CA SER A 247 -16.59 -15.25 6.17
C SER A 247 -16.58 -13.72 5.96
N MET A 248 -16.48 -13.26 4.71
CA MET A 248 -16.55 -11.84 4.38
C MET A 248 -17.92 -11.24 4.69
N PHE A 249 -19.00 -11.96 4.33
CA PHE A 249 -20.36 -11.57 4.66
C PHE A 249 -20.55 -11.41 6.16
N LEU A 250 -20.13 -12.41 6.96
CA LEU A 250 -20.20 -12.36 8.42
C LEU A 250 -19.40 -11.17 8.99
N GLY A 251 -18.18 -10.91 8.48
CA GLY A 251 -17.37 -9.76 8.94
C GLY A 251 -18.09 -8.43 8.74
N TYR A 252 -18.77 -8.25 7.60
CA TYR A 252 -19.55 -7.05 7.32
C TYR A 252 -20.74 -6.90 8.29
N PHE A 253 -21.54 -7.96 8.47
CA PHE A 253 -22.72 -7.87 9.33
C PHE A 253 -22.39 -7.83 10.82
N VAL A 254 -21.32 -8.46 11.28
CA VAL A 254 -20.81 -8.27 12.65
C VAL A 254 -20.49 -6.79 12.90
N SER A 255 -19.80 -6.14 11.97
CA SER A 255 -19.50 -4.71 12.09
C SER A 255 -20.77 -3.84 12.00
N PHE A 256 -21.75 -4.25 11.20
CA PHE A 256 -23.05 -3.56 11.10
C PHE A 256 -23.83 -3.61 12.42
N PHE A 257 -23.97 -4.78 13.02
CA PHE A 257 -24.70 -4.95 14.29
C PHE A 257 -23.98 -4.33 15.48
N ARG A 258 -22.62 -4.35 15.46
CA ARG A 258 -21.80 -3.67 16.46
C ARG A 258 -21.73 -2.16 16.27
N ARG A 259 -22.28 -1.64 15.18
CA ARG A 259 -22.22 -0.21 14.81
C ARG A 259 -20.80 0.33 14.82
N GLU A 260 -19.85 -0.45 14.29
CA GLU A 260 -18.44 -0.04 14.26
C GLU A 260 -18.27 1.33 13.59
N ARG A 261 -17.30 2.10 14.10
CA ARG A 261 -17.02 3.45 13.60
C ARG A 261 -16.62 3.39 12.13
N LYS A 262 -17.25 4.22 11.31
CA LYS A 262 -16.87 4.39 9.91
C LYS A 262 -15.54 5.14 9.81
N ILE A 263 -14.65 4.67 8.95
CA ILE A 263 -13.33 5.25 8.74
C ILE A 263 -13.42 6.46 7.80
N VAL A 264 -14.28 6.38 6.78
CA VAL A 264 -14.48 7.47 5.83
C VAL A 264 -15.75 8.26 6.14
N ASN A 265 -15.78 9.55 5.81
CA ASN A 265 -16.96 10.40 5.94
C ASN A 265 -18.07 9.99 4.94
N LYS A 266 -19.25 10.63 5.04
CA LYS A 266 -20.41 10.27 4.21
C LYS A 266 -20.19 10.57 2.72
N ASP A 267 -19.52 11.68 2.41
CA ASP A 267 -19.33 12.14 1.03
C ASP A 267 -18.30 11.28 0.31
N LEU A 268 -17.17 10.99 0.93
CA LEU A 268 -16.18 10.06 0.40
C LEU A 268 -16.79 8.65 0.24
N GLY A 269 -17.58 8.18 1.20
CA GLY A 269 -18.28 6.88 1.09
C GLY A 269 -19.27 6.85 -0.07
N ARG A 270 -19.99 7.95 -0.36
CA ARG A 270 -20.87 8.07 -1.53
C ARG A 270 -20.07 8.05 -2.84
N PHE A 271 -18.93 8.78 -2.87
CA PHE A 271 -18.01 8.78 -4.00
C PHE A 271 -17.47 7.37 -4.28
N ILE A 272 -16.98 6.66 -3.25
CA ILE A 272 -16.44 5.30 -3.36
C ILE A 272 -17.47 4.36 -3.99
N ARG A 273 -18.73 4.37 -3.51
CA ARG A 273 -19.79 3.52 -4.09
C ARG A 273 -20.06 3.86 -5.55
N LYS A 274 -20.22 5.17 -5.89
CA LYS A 274 -20.43 5.61 -7.28
C LYS A 274 -19.28 5.18 -8.19
N TYR A 275 -18.04 5.35 -7.71
CA TYR A 275 -16.85 4.94 -8.43
C TYR A 275 -16.82 3.41 -8.68
N ARG A 276 -17.10 2.60 -7.66
CA ARG A 276 -17.14 1.14 -7.78
C ARG A 276 -18.25 0.65 -8.72
N TYR A 277 -19.44 1.24 -8.64
CA TYR A 277 -20.51 0.90 -9.59
C TYR A 277 -20.13 1.24 -11.02
N ARG A 278 -19.56 2.42 -11.26
CA ARG A 278 -19.07 2.80 -12.59
C ARG A 278 -18.05 1.79 -13.13
N LYS A 279 -17.05 1.41 -12.32
CA LYS A 279 -16.04 0.41 -12.71
C LYS A 279 -16.63 -0.98 -12.99
N ILE A 280 -17.66 -1.38 -12.27
CA ILE A 280 -18.38 -2.62 -12.57
C ILE A 280 -19.07 -2.52 -13.91
N LEU A 281 -19.77 -1.41 -14.19
CA LEU A 281 -20.46 -1.21 -15.47
C LEU A 281 -19.47 -1.15 -16.65
N GLU A 282 -18.38 -0.39 -16.52
CA GLU A 282 -17.31 -0.32 -17.53
C GLU A 282 -16.81 -1.72 -17.90
N LYS A 283 -16.53 -2.56 -16.90
CA LYS A 283 -16.01 -3.91 -17.13
C LYS A 283 -16.98 -4.84 -17.83
N TYR A 284 -18.28 -4.74 -17.55
CA TYR A 284 -19.26 -5.71 -18.06
C TYR A 284 -20.02 -5.24 -19.30
N PHE A 285 -20.04 -3.93 -19.58
CA PHE A 285 -20.85 -3.36 -20.67
C PHE A 285 -20.04 -2.65 -21.76
N TYR A 286 -18.75 -2.31 -21.51
CA TYR A 286 -17.93 -1.56 -22.47
C TYR A 286 -16.64 -2.29 -22.89
N GLN A 287 -16.41 -3.53 -22.46
CA GLN A 287 -15.30 -4.37 -22.91
C GLN A 287 -15.72 -5.43 -23.97
N ASN A 288 -16.83 -5.20 -24.70
CA ASN A 288 -17.20 -5.95 -25.88
C ASN A 288 -16.93 -5.13 -27.14
#